data_693b4af9b6fd4b617ea0720481386269
#
_entry.id   693b4af9b6fd4b617ea0720481386269
#
_cell.length_a   1.000
_cell.length_b   1.000
_cell.length_c   1.000
_cell.angle_alpha   90.00
_cell.angle_beta   90.00
_cell.angle_gamma   90.00
#
_symmetry.space_group_name_H-M   'P 1'
#
loop_
_entity.id
_entity.type
_entity.pdbx_description
1 polymer ?
#
loop_
_entity_poly.entity_id
_entity_poly.type
_entity_poly.pdbx_seq_one_letter_code
_entity_poly.pdbx_strand_id
1 'polypeptide(L)'
;MEVQEIVKRINGNIHTSGCNLKCGYCYLAQANYKNQGMIKALRYPLETILAACSKERLGGSCIIEIIGDGETLLPDDVVPLILGLLKEGHYVLVINNGTLKTRIHELVEQSERDRTLCRLIFSFSLHFLELEKRNLLTTFADNINFVKKKGISFGVSLVCADEYVEAADRIHRFCEEDLGGVTPNISPARECDNSGNTVGILSKYDKDTYYQNIKKAFPTFNTESIYDIEHTDNHQFCYAGSWCFQVDFTTGMYSQCLRNAGPKYNFFENIEQELMLEPVGTGCRASYCWCGWTKTMNLIPGKSKYEPVDALIDAPEYKFMDIKSLSASRVNLADANKEYTEAEKELSRQRSIRYEYFARQVELLKFDFVEEKYEKFIQGAEVLLEEDLDPRLWDVVWLVVRYGYALLRTGQAQRALDLASCYEDLNYNADYCYVMGLTYMNNGMIEQAEQSFCEATRRNFVIDKGANSEWPYLNLGLIYESRGDMEKARACYLECGNYEPAIQQLEGLR
;
A
#
# COMPACT_ATOMS: atom_id res chain seq x y z
N MET A 1 8.71 -12.35 28.94
CA MET A 1 8.81 -12.26 27.47
C MET A 1 9.97 -11.33 27.16
N GLU A 2 10.93 -11.77 26.34
CA GLU A 2 11.94 -10.85 25.85
C GLU A 2 11.27 -9.74 25.03
N VAL A 3 11.64 -8.50 25.32
CA VAL A 3 11.18 -7.33 24.55
C VAL A 3 11.78 -7.46 23.15
N GLN A 4 10.94 -7.67 22.14
CA GLN A 4 11.39 -7.70 20.75
C GLN A 4 11.58 -6.26 20.27
N GLU A 5 12.76 -5.96 19.78
CA GLU A 5 13.07 -4.69 19.16
C GLU A 5 12.26 -4.52 17.86
N ILE A 6 11.66 -3.35 17.67
CA ILE A 6 10.93 -3.01 16.43
C ILE A 6 11.88 -2.25 15.51
N VAL A 7 12.18 -2.87 14.36
CA VAL A 7 13.17 -2.35 13.43
C VAL A 7 12.57 -1.46 12.34
N LYS A 8 11.29 -1.64 11.99
CA LYS A 8 10.62 -0.85 10.93
C LYS A 8 9.14 -0.69 11.20
N ARG A 9 8.55 0.34 10.59
CA ARG A 9 7.10 0.49 10.46
C ARG A 9 6.70 0.38 8.99
N ILE A 10 5.73 -0.48 8.70
CA ILE A 10 5.17 -0.70 7.37
C ILE A 10 3.72 -0.26 7.37
N ASN A 11 3.37 0.72 6.54
CA ASN A 11 1.99 1.10 6.30
C ASN A 11 1.46 0.21 5.17
N GLY A 12 0.63 -0.77 5.52
CA GLY A 12 0.08 -1.76 4.60
C GLY A 12 -1.29 -1.37 4.10
N ASN A 13 -1.39 -0.96 2.84
CA ASN A 13 -2.67 -0.70 2.19
C ASN A 13 -3.24 -1.96 1.56
N ILE A 14 -4.57 -2.09 1.58
CA ILE A 14 -5.31 -3.17 0.93
C ILE A 14 -6.47 -2.57 0.13
N HIS A 15 -6.59 -2.95 -1.13
CA HIS A 15 -7.72 -2.57 -1.98
C HIS A 15 -8.92 -3.48 -1.70
N THR A 16 -9.76 -3.06 -0.76
CA THR A 16 -10.93 -3.84 -0.32
C THR A 16 -12.13 -3.72 -1.26
N SER A 17 -12.10 -2.77 -2.18
CA SER A 17 -13.17 -2.48 -3.18
C SER A 17 -14.57 -2.30 -2.58
N GLY A 18 -14.68 -2.10 -1.26
CA GLY A 18 -15.96 -1.93 -0.60
C GLY A 18 -15.90 -1.55 0.86
N CYS A 19 -17.00 -0.96 1.32
CA CYS A 19 -17.23 -0.66 2.72
C CYS A 19 -18.71 -0.91 3.04
N ASN A 20 -18.98 -1.43 4.22
CA ASN A 20 -20.36 -1.62 4.71
C ASN A 20 -20.97 -0.33 5.31
N LEU A 21 -20.20 0.76 5.44
CA LEU A 21 -20.65 2.09 5.81
C LEU A 21 -20.64 3.05 4.60
N LYS A 22 -21.30 4.23 4.74
CA LYS A 22 -21.38 5.27 3.73
C LYS A 22 -21.20 6.65 4.37
N CYS A 23 -20.01 6.88 4.94
CA CYS A 23 -19.69 8.14 5.61
C CYS A 23 -19.56 9.28 4.60
N GLY A 24 -20.28 10.40 4.81
CA GLY A 24 -20.32 11.53 3.87
C GLY A 24 -18.97 12.22 3.65
N TYR A 25 -18.10 12.21 4.66
CA TYR A 25 -16.76 12.79 4.60
C TYR A 25 -15.69 11.83 4.03
N CYS A 26 -16.06 10.58 3.73
CA CYS A 26 -15.10 9.60 3.24
C CYS A 26 -14.60 9.97 1.84
N TYR A 27 -13.29 9.88 1.62
CA TYR A 27 -12.68 10.12 0.30
C TYR A 27 -13.24 9.20 -0.78
N LEU A 28 -13.63 7.96 -0.43
CA LEU A 28 -14.32 7.06 -1.36
C LEU A 28 -15.66 7.61 -1.82
N ALA A 29 -16.43 8.21 -0.90
CA ALA A 29 -17.70 8.83 -1.25
C ALA A 29 -17.49 10.08 -2.13
N GLN A 30 -16.47 10.89 -1.83
CA GLN A 30 -16.11 12.08 -2.60
C GLN A 30 -15.64 11.69 -4.03
N ALA A 31 -14.89 10.61 -4.18
CA ALA A 31 -14.43 10.07 -5.48
C ALA A 31 -15.52 9.28 -6.25
N ASN A 32 -16.78 9.29 -5.79
CA ASN A 32 -17.86 8.48 -6.37
C ASN A 32 -17.51 6.98 -6.51
N TYR A 33 -16.75 6.46 -5.59
CA TYR A 33 -16.29 5.08 -5.61
C TYR A 33 -17.46 4.10 -5.55
N LYS A 34 -17.51 3.18 -6.51
CA LYS A 34 -18.55 2.13 -6.54
C LYS A 34 -18.04 0.91 -5.80
N ASN A 35 -18.79 0.50 -4.76
CA ASN A 35 -18.55 -0.77 -4.09
C ASN A 35 -18.67 -1.94 -5.09
N GLN A 36 -17.56 -2.66 -5.33
CA GLN A 36 -17.48 -3.74 -6.31
C GLN A 36 -17.73 -5.13 -5.68
N GLY A 37 -17.94 -5.19 -4.36
CA GLY A 37 -18.24 -6.46 -3.67
C GLY A 37 -17.11 -7.49 -3.76
N MET A 38 -15.87 -7.07 -3.62
CA MET A 38 -14.70 -7.95 -3.70
C MET A 38 -14.69 -8.95 -2.54
N ILE A 39 -14.44 -10.22 -2.85
CA ILE A 39 -14.31 -11.31 -1.87
C ILE A 39 -12.85 -11.50 -1.45
N LYS A 40 -11.92 -11.24 -2.35
CA LYS A 40 -10.46 -11.32 -2.11
C LYS A 40 -9.80 -10.00 -2.49
N ALA A 41 -8.86 -9.57 -1.65
CA ALA A 41 -8.11 -8.34 -1.86
C ALA A 41 -6.65 -8.59 -2.31
N LEU A 42 -6.08 -9.75 -2.03
CA LEU A 42 -4.69 -10.06 -2.32
C LEU A 42 -4.55 -10.68 -3.71
N ARG A 43 -3.58 -10.18 -4.49
CA ARG A 43 -3.25 -10.74 -5.81
C ARG A 43 -2.17 -11.82 -5.71
N TYR A 44 -1.38 -11.80 -4.65
CA TYR A 44 -0.32 -12.74 -4.39
C TYR A 44 -0.77 -13.87 -3.47
N PRO A 45 -0.22 -15.08 -3.60
CA PRO A 45 -0.37 -16.12 -2.61
C PRO A 45 0.08 -15.65 -1.23
N LEU A 46 -0.62 -16.06 -0.19
CA LEU A 46 -0.33 -15.64 1.18
C LEU A 46 1.11 -15.98 1.59
N GLU A 47 1.60 -17.16 1.22
CA GLU A 47 2.97 -17.60 1.48
C GLU A 47 4.02 -16.67 0.86
N THR A 48 3.78 -16.14 -0.33
CA THR A 48 4.67 -15.18 -0.99
C THR A 48 4.72 -13.86 -0.21
N ILE A 49 3.57 -13.37 0.23
CA ILE A 49 3.48 -12.14 1.03
C ILE A 49 4.20 -12.32 2.36
N LEU A 50 3.99 -13.45 3.05
CA LEU A 50 4.62 -13.73 4.33
C LEU A 50 6.13 -13.90 4.20
N ALA A 51 6.61 -14.57 3.14
CA ALA A 51 8.04 -14.68 2.86
C ALA A 51 8.68 -13.31 2.62
N ALA A 52 8.01 -12.44 1.86
CA ALA A 52 8.45 -11.05 1.63
C ALA A 52 8.46 -10.20 2.91
N CYS A 53 7.60 -10.51 3.87
CA CYS A 53 7.51 -9.86 5.17
C CYS A 53 8.24 -10.63 6.28
N SER A 54 9.12 -11.61 5.97
CA SER A 54 9.84 -12.36 7.00
C SER A 54 10.73 -11.44 7.86
N LYS A 55 10.88 -11.79 9.14
CA LYS A 55 11.78 -11.04 10.04
C LYS A 55 13.23 -11.06 9.58
N GLU A 56 13.65 -12.14 8.95
CA GLU A 56 14.99 -12.24 8.37
C GLU A 56 15.22 -11.16 7.31
N ARG A 57 14.32 -11.04 6.35
CA ARG A 57 14.42 -10.04 5.28
C ARG A 57 14.28 -8.61 5.78
N LEU A 58 13.40 -8.37 6.77
CA LEU A 58 13.15 -7.06 7.34
C LEU A 58 14.18 -6.63 8.38
N GLY A 59 15.04 -7.54 8.84
CA GLY A 59 16.04 -7.31 9.86
C GLY A 59 15.52 -7.41 11.30
N GLY A 60 14.27 -7.83 11.51
CA GLY A 60 13.67 -7.99 12.83
C GLY A 60 12.15 -7.84 12.84
N SER A 61 11.58 -7.72 14.05
CA SER A 61 10.14 -7.47 14.21
C SER A 61 9.75 -6.07 13.76
N CYS A 62 8.63 -5.95 13.07
CA CYS A 62 8.09 -4.68 12.58
C CYS A 62 6.73 -4.38 13.21
N ILE A 63 6.31 -3.12 13.17
CA ILE A 63 4.89 -2.76 13.26
C ILE A 63 4.36 -2.69 11.85
N ILE A 64 3.38 -3.52 11.52
CA ILE A 64 2.70 -3.55 10.23
C ILE A 64 1.27 -3.05 10.43
N GLU A 65 0.97 -1.90 9.86
CA GLU A 65 -0.38 -1.36 9.83
C GLU A 65 -1.13 -1.96 8.64
N ILE A 66 -2.34 -2.46 8.86
CA ILE A 66 -3.22 -2.99 7.82
C ILE A 66 -4.45 -2.11 7.74
N ILE A 67 -4.59 -1.43 6.60
CA ILE A 67 -5.68 -0.50 6.31
C ILE A 67 -6.26 -0.76 4.92
N GLY A 68 -7.59 -0.88 4.85
CA GLY A 68 -8.33 -0.97 3.58
C GLY A 68 -8.69 0.41 3.03
N ASP A 69 -8.76 0.51 1.72
CA ASP A 69 -9.39 1.66 1.05
C ASP A 69 -10.93 1.68 1.20
N GLY A 70 -11.49 0.68 1.87
CA GLY A 70 -12.87 0.58 2.36
C GLY A 70 -12.88 0.02 3.78
N GLU A 71 -13.65 -1.05 4.04
CA GLU A 71 -13.58 -1.76 5.33
C GLU A 71 -12.53 -2.87 5.28
N THR A 72 -11.51 -2.73 6.10
CA THR A 72 -10.31 -3.59 6.11
C THR A 72 -10.63 -5.08 6.29
N LEU A 73 -11.55 -5.42 7.18
CA LEU A 73 -11.87 -6.81 7.51
C LEU A 73 -12.95 -7.43 6.60
N LEU A 74 -13.38 -6.72 5.55
CA LEU A 74 -14.42 -7.20 4.65
C LEU A 74 -13.96 -8.36 3.75
N PRO A 75 -12.76 -8.32 3.11
CA PRO A 75 -12.30 -9.43 2.29
C PRO A 75 -11.90 -10.66 3.10
N ASP A 76 -12.10 -11.85 2.52
CA ASP A 76 -11.88 -13.13 3.22
C ASP A 76 -10.41 -13.43 3.49
N ASP A 77 -9.51 -12.94 2.67
CA ASP A 77 -8.07 -13.19 2.72
C ASP A 77 -7.29 -12.26 3.69
N VAL A 78 -7.93 -11.22 4.23
CA VAL A 78 -7.27 -10.27 5.14
C VAL A 78 -7.04 -10.84 6.53
N VAL A 79 -8.00 -11.58 7.10
CA VAL A 79 -7.82 -12.22 8.42
C VAL A 79 -6.67 -13.24 8.38
N PRO A 80 -6.57 -14.15 7.39
CA PRO A 80 -5.41 -15.02 7.22
C PRO A 80 -4.08 -14.27 7.09
N LEU A 81 -4.04 -13.14 6.35
CA LEU A 81 -2.85 -12.30 6.25
C LEU A 81 -2.41 -11.77 7.63
N ILE A 82 -3.33 -11.17 8.39
CA ILE A 82 -3.03 -10.63 9.72
C ILE A 82 -2.49 -11.73 10.64
N LEU A 83 -3.14 -12.89 10.66
CA LEU A 83 -2.71 -14.03 11.47
C LEU A 83 -1.32 -14.54 11.07
N GLY A 84 -1.03 -14.59 9.78
CA GLY A 84 0.29 -14.95 9.25
C GLY A 84 1.37 -13.98 9.73
N LEU A 85 1.16 -12.67 9.58
CA LEU A 85 2.10 -11.63 10.03
C LEU A 85 2.33 -11.67 11.56
N LEU A 86 1.30 -11.94 12.34
CA LEU A 86 1.42 -12.13 13.80
C LEU A 86 2.27 -13.37 14.13
N LYS A 87 2.14 -14.47 13.38
CA LYS A 87 2.94 -15.70 13.54
C LYS A 87 4.40 -15.48 13.16
N GLU A 88 4.67 -14.68 12.15
CA GLU A 88 6.03 -14.24 11.80
C GLU A 88 6.70 -13.43 12.93
N GLY A 89 5.92 -12.93 13.89
CA GLY A 89 6.41 -12.21 15.06
C GLY A 89 6.35 -10.69 14.91
N HIS A 90 5.58 -10.18 13.96
CA HIS A 90 5.32 -8.76 13.84
C HIS A 90 4.20 -8.29 14.76
N TYR A 91 4.21 -7.02 15.11
CA TYR A 91 3.05 -6.34 15.67
C TYR A 91 2.15 -5.91 14.53
N VAL A 92 0.87 -6.23 14.58
CA VAL A 92 -0.07 -5.88 13.51
C VAL A 92 -1.15 -4.94 14.06
N LEU A 93 -1.17 -3.73 13.49
CA LEU A 93 -2.18 -2.71 13.76
C LEU A 93 -3.28 -2.79 12.70
N VAL A 94 -4.49 -3.16 13.11
CA VAL A 94 -5.64 -3.33 12.22
C VAL A 94 -6.57 -2.14 12.33
N ILE A 95 -6.64 -1.33 11.28
CA ILE A 95 -7.59 -0.20 11.19
C ILE A 95 -8.91 -0.70 10.62
N ASN A 96 -10.00 -0.51 11.35
CA ASN A 96 -11.33 -1.00 10.95
C ASN A 96 -12.45 -0.13 11.52
N ASN A 97 -13.66 -0.29 10.99
CA ASN A 97 -14.82 0.50 11.43
C ASN A 97 -15.58 -0.09 12.63
N GLY A 98 -15.09 -1.16 13.23
CA GLY A 98 -15.63 -1.75 14.45
C GLY A 98 -16.98 -2.48 14.31
N THR A 99 -17.50 -2.68 13.09
CA THR A 99 -18.85 -3.23 12.89
C THR A 99 -18.90 -4.71 12.53
N LEU A 100 -17.80 -5.27 12.01
CA LEU A 100 -17.72 -6.65 11.54
C LEU A 100 -17.43 -7.64 12.69
N LYS A 101 -18.43 -7.84 13.57
CA LYS A 101 -18.30 -8.66 14.79
C LYS A 101 -17.67 -10.03 14.53
N THR A 102 -18.16 -10.77 13.54
CA THR A 102 -17.67 -12.13 13.24
C THR A 102 -16.17 -12.11 12.91
N ARG A 103 -15.70 -11.15 12.09
CA ARG A 103 -14.30 -11.04 11.69
C ARG A 103 -13.39 -10.64 12.85
N ILE A 104 -13.84 -9.69 13.69
CA ILE A 104 -13.11 -9.27 14.89
C ILE A 104 -12.96 -10.45 15.85
N HIS A 105 -14.04 -11.19 16.10
CA HIS A 105 -14.02 -12.35 16.99
C HIS A 105 -13.13 -13.47 16.43
N GLU A 106 -13.25 -13.80 15.14
CA GLU A 106 -12.40 -14.78 14.46
C GLU A 106 -10.91 -14.46 14.65
N LEU A 107 -10.52 -13.20 14.35
CA LEU A 107 -9.14 -12.74 14.49
C LEU A 107 -8.64 -12.85 15.93
N VAL A 108 -9.43 -12.42 16.91
CA VAL A 108 -9.06 -12.46 18.32
C VAL A 108 -8.94 -13.88 18.83
N GLU A 109 -9.93 -14.74 18.57
CA GLU A 109 -9.95 -16.13 19.03
C GLU A 109 -8.83 -16.95 18.40
N GLN A 110 -8.52 -16.72 17.12
CA GLN A 110 -7.41 -17.40 16.47
C GLN A 110 -6.07 -16.90 17.02
N SER A 111 -5.91 -15.60 17.23
CA SER A 111 -4.70 -15.02 17.84
C SER A 111 -4.48 -15.51 19.27
N GLU A 112 -5.56 -15.76 20.03
CA GLU A 112 -5.48 -16.36 21.35
C GLU A 112 -4.97 -17.81 21.29
N ARG A 113 -5.52 -18.63 20.40
CA ARG A 113 -5.06 -20.01 20.16
C ARG A 113 -3.60 -20.07 19.74
N ASP A 114 -3.18 -19.15 18.86
CA ASP A 114 -1.81 -19.07 18.35
C ASP A 114 -0.84 -18.34 19.30
N ARG A 115 -1.32 -17.86 20.47
CA ARG A 115 -0.55 -17.10 21.49
C ARG A 115 0.10 -15.82 20.94
N THR A 116 -0.59 -15.13 20.03
CA THR A 116 -0.12 -13.91 19.38
C THR A 116 -0.86 -12.64 19.79
N LEU A 117 -1.83 -12.72 20.72
CA LEU A 117 -2.66 -11.59 21.17
C LEU A 117 -1.86 -10.36 21.59
N CYS A 118 -0.70 -10.55 22.23
CA CYS A 118 0.15 -9.44 22.71
C CYS A 118 0.75 -8.61 21.57
N ARG A 119 0.66 -9.06 20.33
CA ARG A 119 1.13 -8.36 19.13
C ARG A 119 -0.01 -7.83 18.25
N LEU A 120 -1.26 -8.18 18.56
CA LEU A 120 -2.43 -7.67 17.86
C LEU A 120 -2.87 -6.34 18.45
N ILE A 121 -3.09 -5.34 17.59
CA ILE A 121 -3.50 -4.00 17.96
C ILE A 121 -4.68 -3.61 17.07
N PHE A 122 -5.72 -3.02 17.64
CA PHE A 122 -6.84 -2.48 16.86
C PHE A 122 -6.84 -0.96 16.87
N SER A 123 -7.18 -0.36 15.73
CA SER A 123 -7.61 1.03 15.63
C SER A 123 -9.04 1.05 15.10
N PHE A 124 -9.97 1.42 15.97
CA PHE A 124 -11.38 1.50 15.64
C PHE A 124 -11.74 2.89 15.15
N SER A 125 -12.25 3.00 13.93
CA SER A 125 -12.71 4.27 13.36
C SER A 125 -14.15 4.54 13.80
N LEU A 126 -14.34 5.50 14.73
CA LEU A 126 -15.65 5.88 15.23
C LEU A 126 -16.37 6.80 14.21
N HIS A 127 -17.08 6.19 13.31
CA HIS A 127 -17.95 6.87 12.35
C HIS A 127 -19.32 7.20 12.99
N PHE A 128 -19.31 7.96 14.10
CA PHE A 128 -20.42 8.10 15.03
C PHE A 128 -21.77 8.35 14.37
N LEU A 129 -21.88 9.39 13.51
CA LEU A 129 -23.15 9.74 12.88
C LEU A 129 -23.68 8.67 11.91
N GLU A 130 -22.77 7.99 11.18
CA GLU A 130 -23.17 6.89 10.30
C GLU A 130 -23.55 5.63 11.09
N LEU A 131 -22.84 5.33 12.18
CA LEU A 131 -23.18 4.24 13.10
C LEU A 131 -24.51 4.48 13.79
N GLU A 132 -24.75 5.70 14.28
CA GLU A 132 -26.02 6.13 14.89
C GLU A 132 -27.19 5.93 13.92
N LYS A 133 -27.06 6.47 12.71
CA LYS A 133 -28.05 6.37 11.62
C LYS A 133 -28.41 4.93 11.28
N ARG A 134 -27.46 4.00 11.40
CA ARG A 134 -27.64 2.56 11.09
C ARG A 134 -27.95 1.70 12.30
N ASN A 135 -28.09 2.27 13.48
CA ASN A 135 -28.26 1.55 14.74
C ASN A 135 -27.11 0.57 15.04
N LEU A 136 -25.87 0.94 14.74
CA LEU A 136 -24.66 0.13 14.92
C LEU A 136 -23.77 0.57 16.09
N LEU A 137 -24.14 1.62 16.85
CA LEU A 137 -23.35 2.09 18.00
C LEU A 137 -23.17 1.00 19.07
N THR A 138 -24.22 0.24 19.39
CA THR A 138 -24.13 -0.88 20.33
C THR A 138 -23.18 -1.97 19.83
N THR A 139 -23.25 -2.33 18.53
CA THR A 139 -22.34 -3.31 17.93
C THR A 139 -20.89 -2.85 18.02
N PHE A 140 -20.63 -1.57 17.76
CA PHE A 140 -19.32 -0.97 17.86
C PHE A 140 -18.80 -1.03 19.31
N ALA A 141 -19.61 -0.63 20.29
CA ALA A 141 -19.25 -0.66 21.70
C ALA A 141 -19.00 -2.09 22.19
N ASP A 142 -19.86 -3.06 21.82
CA ASP A 142 -19.71 -4.48 22.18
C ASP A 142 -18.37 -5.05 21.67
N ASN A 143 -17.96 -4.72 20.45
CA ASN A 143 -16.71 -5.19 19.86
C ASN A 143 -15.48 -4.58 20.57
N ILE A 144 -15.53 -3.30 20.92
CA ILE A 144 -14.47 -2.65 21.73
C ILE A 144 -14.39 -3.29 23.11
N ASN A 145 -15.52 -3.45 23.79
CA ASN A 145 -15.57 -4.05 25.12
C ASN A 145 -15.09 -5.51 25.11
N PHE A 146 -15.37 -6.26 24.03
CA PHE A 146 -14.83 -7.60 23.83
C PHE A 146 -13.30 -7.59 23.72
N VAL A 147 -12.74 -6.73 22.87
CA VAL A 147 -11.28 -6.57 22.68
C VAL A 147 -10.61 -6.12 23.99
N LYS A 148 -11.21 -5.14 24.69
CA LYS A 148 -10.77 -4.67 26.00
C LYS A 148 -10.75 -5.79 27.04
N LYS A 149 -11.80 -6.61 27.11
CA LYS A 149 -11.90 -7.76 28.03
C LYS A 149 -10.82 -8.82 27.76
N LYS A 150 -10.39 -8.98 26.52
CA LYS A 150 -9.30 -9.87 26.11
C LYS A 150 -7.89 -9.29 26.39
N GLY A 151 -7.80 -8.06 26.90
CA GLY A 151 -6.54 -7.40 27.19
C GLY A 151 -5.72 -7.03 25.93
N ILE A 152 -6.40 -6.87 24.80
CA ILE A 152 -5.77 -6.50 23.53
C ILE A 152 -5.65 -4.99 23.47
N SER A 153 -4.53 -4.51 22.94
CA SER A 153 -4.28 -3.09 22.70
C SER A 153 -5.21 -2.53 21.65
N PHE A 154 -5.81 -1.38 21.92
CA PHE A 154 -6.63 -0.69 20.92
C PHE A 154 -6.59 0.83 21.10
N GLY A 155 -6.96 1.52 20.03
CA GLY A 155 -7.28 2.93 20.03
C GLY A 155 -8.59 3.19 19.31
N VAL A 156 -9.20 4.35 19.56
CA VAL A 156 -10.37 4.84 18.84
C VAL A 156 -9.98 6.11 18.11
N SER A 157 -10.31 6.23 16.83
CA SER A 157 -10.09 7.43 16.03
C SER A 157 -11.40 8.01 15.55
N LEU A 158 -11.50 9.34 15.50
CA LEU A 158 -12.66 10.09 15.04
C LEU A 158 -12.25 11.04 13.92
N VAL A 159 -12.79 10.88 12.73
CA VAL A 159 -12.66 11.88 11.67
C VAL A 159 -13.74 12.95 11.92
N CYS A 160 -13.32 14.16 12.26
CA CYS A 160 -14.21 15.22 12.68
C CYS A 160 -14.60 16.14 11.52
N ALA A 161 -15.69 15.81 10.82
CA ALA A 161 -16.36 16.76 9.91
C ALA A 161 -17.14 17.80 10.71
N ASP A 162 -17.61 18.89 10.06
CA ASP A 162 -18.30 20.00 10.74
C ASP A 162 -19.51 19.54 11.56
N GLU A 163 -20.29 18.60 11.06
CA GLU A 163 -21.47 18.04 11.75
C GLU A 163 -21.13 17.26 13.02
N TYR A 164 -19.90 16.81 13.19
CA TYR A 164 -19.43 16.15 14.39
C TYR A 164 -19.21 17.11 15.56
N VAL A 165 -18.90 18.38 15.26
CA VAL A 165 -18.86 19.44 16.27
C VAL A 165 -20.24 19.65 16.88
N GLU A 166 -21.30 19.59 16.06
CA GLU A 166 -22.70 19.72 16.53
C GLU A 166 -23.15 18.47 17.34
N ALA A 167 -22.55 17.32 17.09
CA ALA A 167 -22.83 16.07 17.79
C ALA A 167 -21.94 15.81 19.02
N ALA A 168 -21.05 16.74 19.38
CA ALA A 168 -20.00 16.56 20.38
C ALA A 168 -20.53 16.02 21.71
N ASP A 169 -21.61 16.56 22.26
CA ASP A 169 -22.21 16.12 23.54
C ASP A 169 -22.68 14.64 23.49
N ARG A 170 -23.21 14.20 22.35
CA ARG A 170 -23.62 12.80 22.16
C ARG A 170 -22.41 11.88 22.04
N ILE A 171 -21.39 12.33 21.35
CA ILE A 171 -20.12 11.59 21.19
C ILE A 171 -19.42 11.45 22.55
N HIS A 172 -19.34 12.52 23.33
CA HIS A 172 -18.77 12.49 24.69
C HIS A 172 -19.51 11.51 25.57
N ARG A 173 -20.84 11.57 25.57
CA ARG A 173 -21.67 10.64 26.37
C ARG A 173 -21.43 9.19 25.95
N PHE A 174 -21.43 8.88 24.66
CA PHE A 174 -21.17 7.55 24.14
C PHE A 174 -19.78 7.05 24.55
N CYS A 175 -18.76 7.89 24.45
CA CYS A 175 -17.39 7.53 24.84
C CYS A 175 -17.30 7.23 26.36
N GLU A 176 -17.99 8.01 27.19
CA GLU A 176 -17.98 7.86 28.63
C GLU A 176 -18.80 6.65 29.08
N GLU A 177 -20.06 6.55 28.64
CA GLU A 177 -21.01 5.55 29.15
C GLU A 177 -20.83 4.19 28.47
N ASP A 178 -20.71 4.13 27.14
CA ASP A 178 -20.69 2.88 26.36
C ASP A 178 -19.27 2.33 26.13
N LEU A 179 -18.25 3.21 25.97
CA LEU A 179 -16.87 2.80 25.79
C LEU A 179 -16.03 2.83 27.07
N GLY A 180 -16.64 3.21 28.21
CA GLY A 180 -15.99 3.23 29.53
C GLY A 180 -14.86 4.24 29.63
N GLY A 181 -15.10 5.48 29.17
CA GLY A 181 -14.19 6.64 29.26
C GLY A 181 -13.06 6.65 28.23
N VAL A 182 -13.19 5.92 27.12
CA VAL A 182 -12.21 5.96 26.03
C VAL A 182 -12.24 7.32 25.34
N THR A 183 -11.06 7.95 25.20
CA THR A 183 -10.91 9.24 24.51
C THR A 183 -10.40 9.02 23.10
N PRO A 184 -11.21 9.32 22.05
CA PRO A 184 -10.77 9.18 20.67
C PRO A 184 -9.67 10.16 20.27
N ASN A 185 -8.78 9.69 19.38
CA ASN A 185 -7.87 10.57 18.64
C ASN A 185 -8.64 11.24 17.50
N ILE A 186 -8.54 12.56 17.39
CA ILE A 186 -9.23 13.30 16.33
C ILE A 186 -8.32 13.46 15.11
N SER A 187 -8.88 13.11 13.95
CA SER A 187 -8.31 13.42 12.65
C SER A 187 -9.23 14.41 11.92
N PRO A 188 -8.69 15.40 11.18
CA PRO A 188 -9.49 16.30 10.39
C PRO A 188 -10.14 15.56 9.22
N ALA A 189 -11.36 16.00 8.86
CA ALA A 189 -12.00 15.59 7.62
C ALA A 189 -11.25 16.18 6.43
N ARG A 190 -10.98 15.36 5.42
CA ARG A 190 -10.17 15.74 4.26
C ARG A 190 -11.02 15.92 3.03
N GLU A 191 -10.79 17.02 2.32
CA GLU A 191 -11.28 17.22 0.97
C GLU A 191 -10.38 16.49 -0.01
N CYS A 192 -11.00 15.74 -0.93
CA CYS A 192 -10.27 14.95 -1.94
C CYS A 192 -10.72 15.34 -3.34
N ASP A 193 -9.78 15.32 -4.29
CA ASP A 193 -10.07 15.44 -5.71
C ASP A 193 -10.70 14.16 -6.28
N ASN A 194 -11.06 14.18 -7.56
CA ASN A 194 -11.68 13.04 -8.25
C ASN A 194 -10.77 11.79 -8.33
N SER A 195 -9.48 11.95 -8.07
CA SER A 195 -8.49 10.86 -8.02
C SER A 195 -8.25 10.35 -6.59
N GLY A 196 -8.98 10.89 -5.60
CA GLY A 196 -8.85 10.53 -4.19
C GLY A 196 -7.65 11.19 -3.48
N ASN A 197 -6.95 12.13 -4.14
CA ASN A 197 -5.87 12.86 -3.50
C ASN A 197 -6.45 13.94 -2.59
N THR A 198 -5.92 14.06 -1.38
CA THR A 198 -6.30 15.12 -0.46
C THR A 198 -5.80 16.47 -0.97
N VAL A 199 -6.70 17.41 -1.11
CA VAL A 199 -6.42 18.77 -1.57
C VAL A 199 -6.62 19.82 -0.48
N GLY A 200 -7.32 19.47 0.60
CA GLY A 200 -7.58 20.40 1.69
C GLY A 200 -8.29 19.76 2.89
N ILE A 201 -8.88 20.61 3.72
CA ILE A 201 -9.78 20.23 4.81
C ILE A 201 -11.22 20.34 4.30
N LEU A 202 -11.99 19.28 4.51
CA LEU A 202 -13.41 19.24 4.17
C LEU A 202 -14.21 19.98 5.25
N SER A 203 -14.35 21.28 5.09
CA SER A 203 -15.08 22.14 6.01
C SER A 203 -15.64 23.36 5.29
N LYS A 204 -16.76 23.89 5.80
CA LYS A 204 -17.33 25.19 5.38
C LYS A 204 -16.59 26.39 6.00
N TYR A 205 -15.71 26.13 6.96
CA TYR A 205 -14.91 27.13 7.64
C TYR A 205 -13.49 27.19 7.07
N ASP A 206 -12.80 28.32 7.28
CA ASP A 206 -11.37 28.36 7.10
C ASP A 206 -10.65 27.42 8.09
N LYS A 207 -9.39 27.10 7.80
CA LYS A 207 -8.61 26.10 8.53
C LYS A 207 -8.50 26.44 10.03
N ASP A 208 -8.23 27.68 10.37
CA ASP A 208 -8.03 28.07 11.78
C ASP A 208 -9.34 28.02 12.56
N THR A 209 -10.43 28.52 11.98
CA THR A 209 -11.78 28.45 12.56
C THR A 209 -12.21 26.99 12.73
N TYR A 210 -11.94 26.12 11.76
CA TYR A 210 -12.24 24.69 11.84
C TYR A 210 -11.54 24.04 13.04
N TYR A 211 -10.24 24.25 13.21
CA TYR A 211 -9.51 23.67 14.36
C TYR A 211 -9.94 24.25 15.71
N GLN A 212 -10.26 25.56 15.76
CA GLN A 212 -10.82 26.16 16.96
C GLN A 212 -12.15 25.56 17.37
N ASN A 213 -13.03 25.28 16.40
CA ASN A 213 -14.32 24.63 16.64
C ASN A 213 -14.13 23.21 17.18
N ILE A 214 -13.22 22.43 16.61
CA ILE A 214 -12.90 21.08 17.10
C ILE A 214 -12.35 21.15 18.53
N LYS A 215 -11.38 22.02 18.79
CA LYS A 215 -10.77 22.16 20.12
C LYS A 215 -11.79 22.57 21.18
N LYS A 216 -12.74 23.41 20.82
CA LYS A 216 -13.85 23.81 21.71
C LYS A 216 -14.82 22.67 21.97
N ALA A 217 -15.17 21.88 20.95
CA ALA A 217 -16.11 20.77 21.03
C ALA A 217 -15.51 19.55 21.76
N PHE A 218 -14.21 19.32 21.58
CA PHE A 218 -13.49 18.15 22.10
C PHE A 218 -12.23 18.56 22.90
N PRO A 219 -12.40 19.28 24.03
CA PRO A 219 -11.26 19.86 24.75
C PRO A 219 -10.33 18.82 25.40
N THR A 220 -10.82 17.61 25.64
CA THR A 220 -10.05 16.51 26.22
C THR A 220 -9.42 15.60 25.19
N PHE A 221 -9.73 15.79 23.90
CA PHE A 221 -9.21 14.99 22.80
C PHE A 221 -7.90 15.58 22.29
N ASN A 222 -7.02 14.73 21.79
CA ASN A 222 -5.72 15.17 21.29
C ASN A 222 -5.86 15.86 19.92
N THR A 223 -6.16 17.17 19.93
CA THR A 223 -6.35 18.00 18.73
C THR A 223 -5.13 18.88 18.40
N GLU A 224 -4.32 19.25 19.41
CA GLU A 224 -3.17 20.16 19.22
C GLU A 224 -2.06 19.52 18.38
N SER A 225 -1.77 18.25 18.63
CA SER A 225 -0.74 17.53 17.89
C SER A 225 -1.03 17.44 16.40
N ILE A 226 -2.30 17.33 15.99
CA ILE A 226 -2.70 17.22 14.58
C ILE A 226 -2.53 18.57 13.87
N TYR A 227 -2.94 19.67 14.50
CA TYR A 227 -2.77 21.01 13.96
C TYR A 227 -1.29 21.35 13.72
N ASP A 228 -0.45 21.08 14.72
CA ASP A 228 0.98 21.36 14.63
C ASP A 228 1.70 20.47 13.61
N ILE A 229 1.29 19.21 13.47
CA ILE A 229 1.85 18.29 12.47
C ILE A 229 1.56 18.78 11.05
N GLU A 230 0.35 19.29 10.82
CA GLU A 230 -0.04 19.82 9.52
C GLU A 230 0.65 21.13 9.18
N HIS A 231 1.06 21.91 10.19
CA HIS A 231 1.77 23.18 10.02
C HIS A 231 3.31 23.02 10.09
N THR A 232 3.81 21.80 10.31
CA THR A 232 5.25 21.58 10.40
C THR A 232 5.94 21.86 9.08
N ASP A 233 7.01 22.65 9.13
CA ASP A 233 7.89 22.92 8.02
C ASP A 233 8.53 21.61 7.47
N ASN A 234 8.29 21.32 6.21
CA ASN A 234 8.72 20.09 5.55
C ASN A 234 10.20 20.13 5.09
N HIS A 235 10.98 21.13 5.50
CA HIS A 235 12.40 21.27 5.14
C HIS A 235 13.35 20.38 5.97
N GLN A 236 12.82 19.62 6.94
CA GLN A 236 13.63 18.69 7.73
C GLN A 236 13.91 17.41 6.93
N PHE A 237 15.04 16.75 7.27
CA PHE A 237 15.37 15.44 6.71
C PHE A 237 14.28 14.42 7.11
N CYS A 238 13.67 13.77 6.10
CA CYS A 238 12.59 12.80 6.31
C CYS A 238 13.11 11.38 6.11
N TYR A 239 12.98 10.55 7.15
CA TYR A 239 13.39 9.14 7.15
C TYR A 239 12.34 8.19 6.56
N ALA A 240 11.20 8.69 6.10
CA ALA A 240 10.24 7.86 5.36
C ALA A 240 10.91 7.27 4.12
N GLY A 241 10.65 5.99 3.86
CA GLY A 241 11.30 5.21 2.82
C GLY A 241 12.41 4.30 3.36
N SER A 242 13.09 4.66 4.45
CA SER A 242 14.11 3.82 5.05
C SER A 242 13.62 3.05 6.28
N TRP A 243 13.06 3.78 7.24
CA TRP A 243 12.57 3.20 8.48
C TRP A 243 11.05 2.98 8.49
N CYS A 244 10.30 3.94 7.95
CA CYS A 244 8.85 3.87 7.77
C CYS A 244 8.55 3.98 6.29
N PHE A 245 7.84 3.00 5.73
CA PHE A 245 7.49 2.99 4.32
C PHE A 245 6.11 2.37 4.10
N GLN A 246 5.62 2.45 2.88
CA GLN A 246 4.34 1.91 2.49
C GLN A 246 4.50 0.69 1.58
N VAL A 247 3.64 -0.31 1.79
CA VAL A 247 3.46 -1.43 0.88
C VAL A 247 1.97 -1.57 0.57
N ASP A 248 1.64 -1.59 -0.69
CA ASP A 248 0.33 -2.02 -1.16
C ASP A 248 0.29 -3.56 -1.12
N PHE A 249 -0.39 -4.12 -0.16
CA PHE A 249 -0.50 -5.58 0.03
C PHE A 249 -1.34 -6.26 -1.06
N THR A 250 -2.16 -5.51 -1.79
CA THR A 250 -2.89 -6.04 -2.93
C THR A 250 -1.97 -6.32 -4.11
N THR A 251 -1.05 -5.38 -4.41
CA THR A 251 -0.22 -5.41 -5.63
C THR A 251 1.25 -5.67 -5.37
N GLY A 252 1.70 -5.60 -4.12
CA GLY A 252 3.11 -5.70 -3.75
C GLY A 252 3.92 -4.42 -3.94
N MET A 253 3.31 -3.31 -4.37
CA MET A 253 4.05 -2.07 -4.65
C MET A 253 4.56 -1.39 -3.39
N TYR A 254 5.88 -1.22 -3.30
CA TYR A 254 6.55 -0.37 -2.31
C TYR A 254 6.50 1.09 -2.74
N SER A 255 6.37 1.99 -1.76
CA SER A 255 6.63 3.41 -1.91
C SER A 255 7.23 3.99 -0.62
N GLN A 256 8.04 5.04 -0.76
CA GLN A 256 8.68 5.70 0.40
C GLN A 256 7.65 6.27 1.38
N CYS A 257 6.60 6.89 0.87
CA CYS A 257 5.47 7.38 1.65
C CYS A 257 4.25 7.66 0.75
N LEU A 258 3.10 7.95 1.36
CA LEU A 258 1.84 8.26 0.65
C LEU A 258 1.91 9.49 -0.28
N ARG A 259 2.88 10.38 -0.09
CA ARG A 259 2.93 11.70 -0.72
C ARG A 259 4.16 11.95 -1.56
N ASN A 260 5.13 11.06 -1.55
CA ASN A 260 6.35 11.23 -2.31
C ASN A 260 6.34 10.34 -3.56
N ALA A 261 6.63 10.94 -4.71
CA ALA A 261 6.81 10.25 -5.98
C ALA A 261 8.23 9.65 -6.11
N GLY A 262 8.80 9.17 -5.00
CA GLY A 262 10.11 8.54 -4.96
C GLY A 262 10.12 7.15 -5.59
N PRO A 263 11.26 6.44 -5.49
CA PRO A 263 11.42 5.12 -6.07
C PRO A 263 10.34 4.14 -5.64
N LYS A 264 9.83 3.38 -6.61
CA LYS A 264 8.82 2.32 -6.42
C LYS A 264 9.35 1.03 -6.99
N TYR A 265 9.04 -0.08 -6.37
CA TYR A 265 9.35 -1.43 -6.88
C TYR A 265 8.37 -2.44 -6.29
N ASN A 266 8.35 -3.67 -6.82
CA ASN A 266 7.51 -4.71 -6.24
C ASN A 266 8.20 -5.38 -5.06
N PHE A 267 7.66 -5.20 -3.88
CA PHE A 267 8.19 -5.67 -2.59
C PHE A 267 8.08 -7.20 -2.43
N PHE A 268 7.16 -7.84 -3.16
CA PHE A 268 6.90 -9.28 -3.06
C PHE A 268 7.71 -10.10 -4.06
N GLU A 269 8.41 -9.44 -4.97
CA GLU A 269 9.27 -10.08 -5.96
C GLU A 269 10.75 -9.97 -5.57
N ASN A 270 11.59 -10.86 -6.09
CA ASN A 270 13.05 -10.89 -5.84
C ASN A 270 13.40 -10.79 -4.35
N ILE A 271 12.72 -11.57 -3.53
CA ILE A 271 12.80 -11.48 -2.06
C ILE A 271 14.17 -11.88 -1.49
N GLU A 272 14.99 -12.55 -2.27
CA GLU A 272 16.39 -12.91 -1.95
C GLU A 272 17.35 -11.73 -2.09
N GLN A 273 16.92 -10.66 -2.78
CA GLN A 273 17.73 -9.47 -2.96
C GLN A 273 17.52 -8.47 -1.81
N GLU A 274 18.53 -7.66 -1.56
CA GLU A 274 18.47 -6.62 -0.53
C GLU A 274 17.34 -5.62 -0.82
N LEU A 275 16.69 -5.14 0.25
CA LEU A 275 15.64 -4.12 0.16
C LEU A 275 16.23 -2.77 -0.26
N MET A 276 15.62 -2.13 -1.24
CA MET A 276 15.94 -0.76 -1.64
C MET A 276 15.22 0.24 -0.75
N LEU A 277 15.79 0.53 0.42
CA LEU A 277 15.21 1.46 1.40
C LEU A 277 15.96 2.79 1.37
N GLU A 278 15.46 3.74 0.60
CA GLU A 278 16.03 5.08 0.52
C GLU A 278 15.10 6.10 1.22
N PRO A 279 15.64 7.00 2.06
CA PRO A 279 14.85 8.03 2.71
C PRO A 279 14.37 9.09 1.71
N VAL A 280 13.21 9.71 1.98
CA VAL A 280 12.75 10.89 1.24
C VAL A 280 13.75 12.05 1.37
N GLY A 281 14.44 12.12 2.50
CA GLY A 281 15.49 13.13 2.73
C GLY A 281 14.93 14.54 2.87
N THR A 282 15.67 15.53 2.34
CA THR A 282 15.31 16.95 2.41
C THR A 282 14.40 17.42 1.28
N GLY A 283 14.02 16.54 0.37
CA GLY A 283 13.28 16.87 -0.86
C GLY A 283 11.76 16.73 -0.75
N CYS A 284 11.20 16.56 0.44
CA CYS A 284 9.75 16.37 0.60
C CYS A 284 8.96 17.60 0.10
N ARG A 285 8.09 17.38 -0.89
CA ARG A 285 7.24 18.43 -1.50
C ARG A 285 5.78 18.39 -1.01
N ALA A 286 5.50 17.54 -0.01
CA ALA A 286 4.15 17.43 0.52
C ALA A 286 3.76 18.70 1.27
N SER A 287 2.57 19.23 0.95
CA SER A 287 2.02 20.42 1.63
C SER A 287 1.68 20.16 3.10
N TYR A 288 1.52 18.92 3.49
CA TYR A 288 1.36 18.46 4.87
C TYR A 288 1.79 16.99 5.01
N CYS A 289 2.20 16.62 6.22
CA CYS A 289 2.76 15.31 6.51
C CYS A 289 1.71 14.36 7.08
N TRP A 290 1.38 13.30 6.34
CA TRP A 290 0.55 12.21 6.83
C TRP A 290 1.29 11.29 7.82
N CYS A 291 2.62 11.29 7.78
CA CYS A 291 3.46 10.57 8.74
C CYS A 291 3.55 11.29 10.10
N GLY A 292 2.70 12.26 10.35
CA GLY A 292 2.61 12.97 11.62
C GLY A 292 2.56 12.01 12.80
N TRP A 293 1.83 10.92 12.67
CA TRP A 293 1.84 9.82 13.63
C TRP A 293 3.24 9.29 13.94
N THR A 294 4.08 9.11 12.93
CA THR A 294 5.45 8.63 13.10
C THR A 294 6.32 9.65 13.83
N LYS A 295 6.07 10.95 13.61
CA LYS A 295 6.76 12.03 14.32
C LYS A 295 6.26 12.19 15.77
N THR A 296 4.95 12.14 16.00
CA THR A 296 4.36 12.22 17.36
C THR A 296 4.72 11.03 18.22
N MET A 297 4.94 9.86 17.61
CA MET A 297 5.38 8.67 18.32
C MET A 297 6.91 8.60 18.49
N ASN A 298 7.66 9.67 18.19
CA ASN A 298 9.14 9.69 18.20
C ASN A 298 9.76 8.51 17.43
N LEU A 299 9.05 7.98 16.46
CA LEU A 299 9.50 6.84 15.67
C LEU A 299 10.43 7.26 14.53
N ILE A 300 10.61 8.57 14.32
CA ILE A 300 11.59 9.13 13.41
C ILE A 300 12.58 9.93 14.26
N PRO A 301 13.87 9.63 14.20
CA PRO A 301 14.90 10.46 14.84
C PRO A 301 14.78 11.88 14.30
N GLY A 302 14.57 12.84 15.17
CA GLY A 302 14.46 14.24 14.78
C GLY A 302 13.53 14.98 15.73
N LYS A 303 13.86 16.17 16.02
CA LYS A 303 13.26 17.06 16.99
C LYS A 303 11.73 17.11 16.93
N SER A 304 11.07 16.16 17.57
CA SER A 304 9.69 16.34 17.96
C SER A 304 9.65 17.46 19.00
N LYS A 305 8.78 18.45 18.81
CA LYS A 305 8.45 19.43 19.86
C LYS A 305 7.60 18.79 20.97
N TYR A 306 7.18 17.56 20.77
CA TYR A 306 6.25 16.84 21.63
C TYR A 306 7.01 15.99 22.61
N GLU A 307 6.44 15.88 23.80
CA GLU A 307 6.92 14.98 24.83
C GLU A 307 7.09 13.56 24.27
N PRO A 308 8.06 12.81 24.79
CA PRO A 308 8.25 11.43 24.42
C PRO A 308 6.91 10.69 24.49
N VAL A 309 6.77 9.67 23.68
CA VAL A 309 5.61 8.80 23.62
C VAL A 309 5.14 8.30 25.00
N ASP A 310 5.94 8.40 26.03
CA ASP A 310 5.52 8.14 27.42
C ASP A 310 4.24 8.92 27.80
N ALA A 311 4.04 10.12 27.30
CA ALA A 311 2.80 10.88 27.48
C ALA A 311 1.59 10.33 26.70
N LEU A 312 1.83 9.73 25.53
CA LEU A 312 0.80 9.02 24.77
C LEU A 312 0.54 7.61 25.34
N ILE A 313 1.52 7.05 26.01
CA ILE A 313 1.47 5.75 26.68
C ILE A 313 0.55 5.78 27.90
N ASP A 314 0.54 6.88 28.63
CA ASP A 314 -0.37 7.12 29.75
C ASP A 314 -1.76 7.56 29.29
N ALA A 315 -1.97 7.79 27.99
CA ALA A 315 -3.29 8.05 27.46
C ALA A 315 -4.19 6.81 27.63
N PRO A 316 -5.44 6.99 28.12
CA PRO A 316 -6.35 5.89 28.45
C PRO A 316 -6.54 4.87 27.33
N GLU A 317 -6.52 5.30 26.08
CA GLU A 317 -6.69 4.49 24.88
C GLU A 317 -5.54 3.52 24.61
N TYR A 318 -4.35 3.75 25.16
CA TYR A 318 -3.17 2.90 25.02
C TYR A 318 -2.79 2.10 26.27
N LYS A 319 -3.55 2.21 27.36
CA LYS A 319 -3.24 1.55 28.65
C LYS A 319 -3.19 0.01 28.58
N PHE A 320 -3.71 -0.58 27.52
CA PHE A 320 -3.76 -2.04 27.35
C PHE A 320 -2.64 -2.59 26.46
N MET A 321 -1.81 -1.73 25.87
CA MET A 321 -0.60 -2.21 25.25
C MET A 321 0.40 -2.59 26.34
N ASP A 322 1.13 -3.65 26.15
CA ASP A 322 2.43 -3.79 26.80
C ASP A 322 3.40 -2.79 26.14
N ILE A 323 3.08 -1.52 26.34
CA ILE A 323 3.74 -0.38 25.75
C ILE A 323 5.10 -0.15 26.41
N LYS A 324 5.32 -0.67 27.63
CA LYS A 324 6.67 -0.70 28.18
C LYS A 324 7.61 -1.47 27.27
N SER A 325 7.13 -2.52 26.61
CA SER A 325 7.90 -3.23 25.59
C SER A 325 8.04 -2.42 24.30
N LEU A 326 7.01 -1.69 23.88
CA LEU A 326 7.09 -0.77 22.74
C LEU A 326 7.91 0.48 23.05
N SER A 327 7.85 1.06 24.27
CA SER A 327 8.66 2.21 24.65
C SER A 327 10.12 1.85 24.93
N ALA A 328 10.37 0.67 25.51
CA ALA A 328 11.73 0.17 25.66
C ALA A 328 12.36 -0.16 24.29
N SER A 329 11.60 -0.74 23.36
CA SER A 329 12.06 -0.94 21.99
C SER A 329 12.26 0.38 21.23
N ARG A 330 11.63 1.48 21.63
CA ARG A 330 11.81 2.82 21.04
C ARG A 330 13.10 3.50 21.43
N VAL A 331 13.60 3.29 22.63
CA VAL A 331 14.96 3.75 22.99
C VAL A 331 15.99 3.07 22.09
N ASN A 332 15.77 1.79 21.79
CA ASN A 332 16.61 1.05 20.86
C ASN A 332 16.37 1.42 19.38
N LEU A 333 15.21 1.92 19.02
CA LEU A 333 14.94 2.45 17.66
C LEU A 333 15.73 3.73 17.37
N ALA A 334 16.00 4.56 18.36
CA ALA A 334 16.90 5.71 18.19
C ALA A 334 18.34 5.25 17.88
N ASP A 335 18.77 4.13 18.43
CA ASP A 335 20.08 3.52 18.15
C ASP A 335 20.10 2.71 16.84
N ALA A 336 18.99 2.06 16.48
CA ALA A 336 18.84 1.33 15.21
C ALA A 336 18.63 2.28 14.01
N ASN A 337 18.00 3.42 14.22
CA ASN A 337 17.96 4.53 13.27
C ASN A 337 19.19 5.41 13.45
N LYS A 338 20.33 4.83 13.14
CA LYS A 338 21.59 5.55 12.99
C LYS A 338 21.31 6.85 12.26
N GLU A 339 21.52 7.99 12.93
CA GLU A 339 21.43 9.28 12.26
C GLU A 339 22.31 9.23 11.01
N TYR A 340 21.72 9.51 9.86
CA TYR A 340 22.49 9.63 8.64
C TYR A 340 23.56 10.69 8.84
N THR A 341 24.80 10.32 8.59
CA THR A 341 25.89 11.30 8.53
C THR A 341 25.63 12.30 7.40
N GLU A 342 26.25 13.47 7.44
CA GLU A 342 26.10 14.46 6.37
C GLU A 342 26.53 13.91 5.00
N ALA A 343 27.51 13.00 4.96
CA ALA A 343 27.93 12.33 3.74
C ALA A 343 26.85 11.37 3.22
N GLU A 344 26.20 10.60 4.10
CA GLU A 344 25.09 9.70 3.73
C GLU A 344 23.86 10.50 3.28
N LYS A 345 23.56 11.63 3.93
CA LYS A 345 22.49 12.55 3.52
C LYS A 345 22.76 13.13 2.13
N GLU A 346 24.00 13.53 1.85
CA GLU A 346 24.38 14.05 0.53
C GLU A 346 24.31 12.97 -0.53
N LEU A 347 24.77 11.75 -0.24
CA LEU A 347 24.67 10.62 -1.17
C LEU A 347 23.21 10.27 -1.48
N SER A 348 22.36 10.22 -0.46
CA SER A 348 20.92 10.00 -0.61
C SER A 348 20.28 11.10 -1.46
N ARG A 349 20.67 12.37 -1.24
CA ARG A 349 20.21 13.50 -2.04
C ARG A 349 20.59 13.37 -3.51
N GLN A 350 21.82 12.96 -3.81
CA GLN A 350 22.29 12.75 -5.19
C GLN A 350 21.52 11.62 -5.89
N ARG A 351 21.28 10.50 -5.19
CA ARG A 351 20.47 9.39 -5.70
C ARG A 351 19.03 9.83 -5.99
N SER A 352 18.43 10.59 -5.09
CA SER A 352 17.07 11.11 -5.26
C SER A 352 16.96 12.04 -6.48
N ILE A 353 17.93 12.96 -6.66
CA ILE A 353 17.97 13.87 -7.81
C ILE A 353 18.12 13.08 -9.12
N ARG A 354 19.01 12.09 -9.16
CA ARG A 354 19.22 11.23 -10.33
C ARG A 354 17.94 10.47 -10.69
N TYR A 355 17.31 9.84 -9.69
CA TYR A 355 16.05 9.13 -9.89
C TYR A 355 14.92 10.06 -10.33
N GLU A 356 14.75 11.23 -9.69
CA GLU A 356 13.72 12.21 -10.09
C GLU A 356 13.91 12.70 -11.54
N TYR A 357 15.15 12.90 -11.95
CA TYR A 357 15.45 13.24 -13.35
C TYR A 357 15.01 12.13 -14.29
N PHE A 358 15.42 10.89 -14.01
CA PHE A 358 15.06 9.70 -14.79
C PHE A 358 13.53 9.54 -14.87
N ALA A 359 12.84 9.53 -13.74
CA ALA A 359 11.40 9.38 -13.69
C ALA A 359 10.66 10.47 -14.48
N ARG A 360 11.15 11.72 -14.42
CA ARG A 360 10.60 12.83 -15.23
C ARG A 360 10.80 12.60 -16.73
N GLN A 361 11.95 12.10 -17.15
CA GLN A 361 12.20 11.79 -18.57
C GLN A 361 11.29 10.64 -19.02
N VAL A 362 11.13 9.60 -18.21
CA VAL A 362 10.19 8.51 -18.49
C VAL A 362 8.75 9.03 -18.66
N GLU A 363 8.30 9.95 -17.79
CA GLU A 363 6.98 10.57 -17.95
C GLU A 363 6.81 11.34 -19.27
N LEU A 364 7.87 12.01 -19.75
CA LEU A 364 7.85 12.66 -21.07
C LEU A 364 7.77 11.64 -22.21
N LEU A 365 8.50 10.53 -22.10
CA LEU A 365 8.46 9.46 -23.10
C LEU A 365 7.11 8.74 -23.17
N LYS A 366 6.34 8.72 -22.07
CA LYS A 366 4.98 8.17 -22.07
C LYS A 366 4.08 8.84 -23.11
N PHE A 367 4.22 10.16 -23.31
CA PHE A 367 3.48 10.88 -24.35
C PHE A 367 3.85 10.41 -25.76
N ASP A 368 5.16 10.26 -26.05
CA ASP A 368 5.60 9.77 -27.35
C ASP A 368 5.12 8.33 -27.61
N PHE A 369 5.12 7.48 -26.59
CA PHE A 369 4.60 6.10 -26.68
C PHE A 369 3.11 6.06 -26.95
N VAL A 370 2.31 6.84 -26.20
CA VAL A 370 0.83 6.89 -26.36
C VAL A 370 0.43 7.47 -27.71
N GLU A 371 1.20 8.42 -28.23
CA GLU A 371 1.01 8.99 -29.58
C GLU A 371 1.59 8.12 -30.70
N GLU A 372 2.03 6.90 -30.38
CA GLU A 372 2.62 5.93 -31.31
C GLU A 372 3.86 6.45 -32.08
N LYS A 373 4.58 7.43 -31.53
CA LYS A 373 5.84 7.97 -32.05
C LYS A 373 7.00 7.05 -31.68
N TYR A 374 6.92 5.77 -32.09
CA TYR A 374 7.81 4.72 -31.60
C TYR A 374 9.29 4.96 -31.89
N GLU A 375 9.66 5.50 -33.07
CA GLU A 375 11.07 5.78 -33.40
C GLU A 375 11.66 6.85 -32.45
N LYS A 376 10.88 7.90 -32.14
CA LYS A 376 11.30 8.94 -31.20
C LYS A 376 11.38 8.39 -29.78
N PHE A 377 10.40 7.58 -29.40
CA PHE A 377 10.39 6.88 -28.10
C PHE A 377 11.62 5.98 -27.94
N ILE A 378 11.97 5.17 -28.97
CA ILE A 378 13.13 4.29 -28.97
C ILE A 378 14.41 5.08 -28.71
N GLN A 379 14.64 6.19 -29.43
CA GLN A 379 15.82 7.04 -29.23
C GLN A 379 15.92 7.58 -27.81
N GLY A 380 14.81 8.04 -27.24
CA GLY A 380 14.79 8.54 -25.86
C GLY A 380 14.98 7.43 -24.83
N ALA A 381 14.39 6.25 -25.06
CA ALA A 381 14.52 5.09 -24.17
C ALA A 381 15.97 4.58 -24.13
N GLU A 382 16.66 4.51 -25.26
CA GLU A 382 18.07 4.09 -25.34
C GLU A 382 18.98 4.98 -24.49
N VAL A 383 18.80 6.30 -24.58
CA VAL A 383 19.56 7.25 -23.75
C VAL A 383 19.30 7.04 -22.26
N LEU A 384 18.06 6.78 -21.87
CA LEU A 384 17.73 6.59 -20.46
C LEU A 384 18.17 5.22 -19.92
N LEU A 385 18.18 4.19 -20.76
CA LEU A 385 18.60 2.84 -20.36
C LEU A 385 20.15 2.72 -20.21
N GLU A 386 20.92 3.75 -20.62
CA GLU A 386 22.33 3.87 -20.30
C GLU A 386 22.58 4.29 -18.83
N GLU A 387 21.53 4.81 -18.14
CA GLU A 387 21.61 5.14 -16.73
C GLU A 387 21.67 3.85 -15.88
N ASP A 388 22.73 3.73 -15.06
CA ASP A 388 22.91 2.61 -14.13
C ASP A 388 21.97 2.75 -12.93
N LEU A 389 20.69 2.42 -13.14
CA LEU A 389 19.64 2.36 -12.12
C LEU A 389 19.25 0.91 -11.86
N ASP A 390 18.79 0.63 -10.64
CA ASP A 390 18.33 -0.70 -10.29
C ASP A 390 17.17 -1.14 -11.21
N PRO A 391 17.29 -2.28 -11.92
CA PRO A 391 16.28 -2.73 -12.89
C PRO A 391 14.93 -3.07 -12.24
N ARG A 392 14.87 -3.27 -10.91
CA ARG A 392 13.62 -3.52 -10.18
C ARG A 392 12.75 -2.29 -10.05
N LEU A 393 13.29 -1.07 -10.27
CA LEU A 393 12.53 0.17 -10.18
C LEU A 393 11.40 0.18 -11.20
N TRP A 394 10.20 0.55 -10.75
CA TRP A 394 9.00 0.58 -11.59
C TRP A 394 9.18 1.33 -12.90
N ASP A 395 9.82 2.50 -12.87
CA ASP A 395 10.01 3.31 -14.08
C ASP A 395 11.01 2.64 -15.06
N VAL A 396 11.98 1.87 -14.55
CA VAL A 396 12.90 1.07 -15.38
C VAL A 396 12.13 -0.11 -15.99
N VAL A 397 11.38 -0.86 -15.20
CA VAL A 397 10.55 -1.98 -15.70
C VAL A 397 9.59 -1.49 -16.78
N TRP A 398 8.89 -0.39 -16.51
CA TRP A 398 7.96 0.22 -17.47
C TRP A 398 8.68 0.58 -18.77
N LEU A 399 9.83 1.24 -18.67
CA LEU A 399 10.60 1.69 -19.83
C LEU A 399 11.08 0.51 -20.68
N VAL A 400 11.65 -0.54 -20.07
CA VAL A 400 12.14 -1.75 -20.75
C VAL A 400 11.00 -2.46 -21.48
N VAL A 401 9.85 -2.66 -20.83
CA VAL A 401 8.67 -3.30 -21.45
C VAL A 401 8.20 -2.49 -22.67
N ARG A 402 8.08 -1.16 -22.53
CA ARG A 402 7.63 -0.30 -23.64
C ARG A 402 8.66 -0.19 -24.74
N TYR A 403 9.94 -0.21 -24.42
CA TYR A 403 11.02 -0.24 -25.41
C TYR A 403 10.98 -1.51 -26.26
N GLY A 404 10.84 -2.68 -25.62
CA GLY A 404 10.66 -3.95 -26.35
C GLY A 404 9.45 -3.92 -27.27
N TYR A 405 8.31 -3.44 -26.78
CA TYR A 405 7.09 -3.29 -27.58
C TYR A 405 7.27 -2.34 -28.77
N ALA A 406 7.91 -1.18 -28.57
CA ALA A 406 8.18 -0.20 -29.63
C ALA A 406 9.10 -0.77 -30.70
N LEU A 407 10.14 -1.54 -30.32
CA LEU A 407 11.00 -2.25 -31.28
C LEU A 407 10.20 -3.24 -32.14
N LEU A 408 9.27 -3.97 -31.57
CA LEU A 408 8.39 -4.89 -32.31
C LEU A 408 7.47 -4.12 -33.27
N ARG A 409 6.88 -3.01 -32.84
CA ARG A 409 5.98 -2.17 -33.65
C ARG A 409 6.69 -1.50 -34.83
N THR A 410 8.01 -1.28 -34.73
CA THR A 410 8.84 -0.71 -35.80
C THR A 410 9.59 -1.77 -36.62
N GLY A 411 9.24 -3.06 -36.46
CA GLY A 411 9.85 -4.16 -37.23
C GLY A 411 11.28 -4.51 -36.79
N GLN A 412 11.73 -4.08 -35.63
CA GLN A 412 13.09 -4.28 -35.11
C GLN A 412 13.16 -5.50 -34.14
N ALA A 413 12.44 -6.57 -34.45
CA ALA A 413 12.31 -7.75 -33.58
C ALA A 413 13.67 -8.39 -33.22
N GLN A 414 14.65 -8.36 -34.13
CA GLN A 414 15.99 -8.88 -33.86
C GLN A 414 16.69 -8.09 -32.73
N ARG A 415 16.53 -6.76 -32.71
CA ARG A 415 17.08 -5.93 -31.60
C ARG A 415 16.37 -6.16 -30.27
N ALA A 416 15.07 -6.49 -30.32
CA ALA A 416 14.33 -6.81 -29.12
C ALA A 416 14.83 -8.09 -28.43
N LEU A 417 15.56 -8.99 -29.12
CA LEU A 417 16.19 -10.16 -28.49
C LEU A 417 17.28 -9.80 -27.48
N ASP A 418 17.93 -8.64 -27.62
CA ASP A 418 18.96 -8.19 -26.69
C ASP A 418 18.39 -7.98 -25.29
N LEU A 419 17.10 -7.66 -25.18
CA LEU A 419 16.41 -7.50 -23.89
C LEU A 419 16.39 -8.80 -23.09
N ALA A 420 16.32 -9.97 -23.75
CA ALA A 420 16.33 -11.26 -23.10
C ALA A 420 17.62 -11.53 -22.29
N SER A 421 18.75 -10.99 -22.76
CA SER A 421 20.04 -11.13 -22.08
C SER A 421 20.36 -9.99 -21.12
N CYS A 422 19.89 -8.76 -21.44
CA CYS A 422 20.18 -7.59 -20.63
C CYS A 422 19.26 -7.46 -19.40
N TYR A 423 18.05 -8.01 -19.47
CA TYR A 423 17.00 -7.81 -18.46
C TYR A 423 16.33 -9.13 -18.06
N GLU A 424 17.06 -10.24 -18.05
CA GLU A 424 16.55 -11.55 -17.63
C GLU A 424 15.91 -11.52 -16.21
N ASP A 425 16.47 -10.69 -15.34
CA ASP A 425 15.96 -10.47 -13.98
C ASP A 425 14.52 -9.90 -13.93
N LEU A 426 13.98 -9.41 -15.05
CA LEU A 426 12.60 -8.95 -15.14
C LEU A 426 11.57 -10.05 -15.42
N ASN A 427 11.96 -11.30 -15.49
CA ASN A 427 11.06 -12.45 -15.71
C ASN A 427 9.97 -12.62 -14.63
N TYR A 428 10.03 -11.88 -13.53
CA TYR A 428 8.97 -11.80 -12.52
C TYR A 428 7.79 -10.91 -12.96
N ASN A 429 7.92 -10.09 -14.00
CA ASN A 429 6.88 -9.21 -14.51
C ASN A 429 6.16 -9.82 -15.71
N ALA A 430 4.83 -9.86 -15.66
CA ALA A 430 4.00 -10.47 -16.70
C ALA A 430 4.14 -9.79 -18.06
N ASP A 431 4.18 -8.45 -18.07
CA ASP A 431 4.29 -7.67 -19.32
C ASP A 431 5.64 -7.88 -20.00
N TYR A 432 6.71 -7.98 -19.20
CA TYR A 432 8.03 -8.34 -19.75
C TYR A 432 7.99 -9.73 -20.38
N CYS A 433 7.50 -10.75 -19.68
CA CYS A 433 7.35 -12.10 -20.23
C CYS A 433 6.48 -12.09 -21.50
N TYR A 434 5.40 -11.33 -21.51
CA TYR A 434 4.54 -11.20 -22.69
C TYR A 434 5.26 -10.57 -23.88
N VAL A 435 5.98 -9.47 -23.68
CA VAL A 435 6.78 -8.81 -24.73
C VAL A 435 7.89 -9.72 -25.24
N MET A 436 8.54 -10.48 -24.36
CA MET A 436 9.53 -11.48 -24.77
C MET A 436 8.89 -12.62 -25.59
N GLY A 437 7.70 -13.07 -25.21
CA GLY A 437 6.92 -14.02 -26.02
C GLY A 437 6.67 -13.52 -27.43
N LEU A 438 6.23 -12.27 -27.57
CA LEU A 438 6.06 -11.63 -28.88
C LEU A 438 7.40 -11.49 -29.63
N THR A 439 8.48 -11.15 -28.93
CA THR A 439 9.83 -11.02 -29.51
C THR A 439 10.30 -12.34 -30.09
N TYR A 440 10.22 -13.42 -29.34
CA TYR A 440 10.57 -14.77 -29.81
C TYR A 440 9.70 -15.21 -30.97
N MET A 441 8.39 -14.97 -30.91
CA MET A 441 7.47 -15.32 -31.98
C MET A 441 7.80 -14.60 -33.29
N ASN A 442 8.11 -13.29 -33.23
CA ASN A 442 8.51 -12.49 -34.40
C ASN A 442 9.88 -12.89 -34.97
N ASN A 443 10.72 -13.58 -34.19
CA ASN A 443 12.00 -14.13 -34.64
C ASN A 443 11.91 -15.62 -34.99
N GLY A 444 10.71 -16.21 -35.07
CA GLY A 444 10.49 -17.62 -35.41
C GLY A 444 10.90 -18.62 -34.32
N MET A 445 11.16 -18.18 -33.10
CA MET A 445 11.59 -18.97 -31.96
C MET A 445 10.35 -19.43 -31.15
N ILE A 446 9.55 -20.34 -31.76
CA ILE A 446 8.20 -20.64 -31.27
C ILE A 446 8.18 -21.35 -29.90
N GLU A 447 9.18 -22.19 -29.58
CA GLU A 447 9.29 -22.86 -28.29
C GLU A 447 9.55 -21.86 -27.16
N GLN A 448 10.44 -20.89 -27.37
CA GLN A 448 10.72 -19.83 -26.39
C GLN A 448 9.53 -18.89 -26.25
N ALA A 449 8.81 -18.61 -27.34
CA ALA A 449 7.59 -17.82 -27.31
C ALA A 449 6.53 -18.49 -26.43
N GLU A 450 6.27 -19.79 -26.65
CA GLU A 450 5.33 -20.56 -25.82
C GLU A 450 5.72 -20.52 -24.33
N GLN A 451 6.98 -20.76 -24.01
CA GLN A 451 7.47 -20.72 -22.65
C GLN A 451 7.23 -19.33 -22.01
N SER A 452 7.57 -18.26 -22.73
CA SER A 452 7.42 -16.89 -22.22
C SER A 452 5.96 -16.50 -22.01
N PHE A 453 5.05 -16.91 -22.91
CA PHE A 453 3.62 -16.69 -22.70
C PHE A 453 3.07 -17.52 -21.51
N CYS A 454 3.52 -18.77 -21.34
CA CYS A 454 3.18 -19.56 -20.15
C CYS A 454 3.70 -18.91 -18.86
N GLU A 455 4.90 -18.35 -18.87
CA GLU A 455 5.41 -17.60 -17.72
C GLU A 455 4.57 -16.35 -17.46
N ALA A 456 4.19 -15.59 -18.47
CA ALA A 456 3.34 -14.41 -18.32
C ALA A 456 2.04 -14.72 -17.56
N THR A 457 1.38 -15.86 -17.88
CA THR A 457 0.12 -16.26 -17.21
C THR A 457 0.29 -16.60 -15.72
N ARG A 458 1.52 -16.88 -15.26
CA ARG A 458 1.82 -17.26 -13.88
C ARG A 458 2.25 -16.09 -13.00
N ARG A 459 2.52 -14.91 -13.61
CA ARG A 459 3.06 -13.76 -12.89
C ARG A 459 1.93 -12.91 -12.30
N ASN A 460 2.15 -12.48 -11.06
CA ASN A 460 1.21 -11.62 -10.33
C ASN A 460 1.54 -10.13 -10.50
N PHE A 461 2.79 -9.78 -10.84
CA PHE A 461 3.19 -8.41 -11.10
C PHE A 461 2.85 -8.02 -12.54
N VAL A 462 1.85 -7.17 -12.67
CA VAL A 462 1.24 -6.77 -13.96
C VAL A 462 1.22 -5.25 -14.06
N ILE A 463 1.71 -4.71 -15.18
CA ILE A 463 1.60 -3.29 -15.54
C ILE A 463 0.26 -3.06 -16.26
N ASP A 464 0.03 -3.81 -17.34
CA ASP A 464 -1.18 -3.70 -18.17
C ASP A 464 -2.15 -4.84 -17.88
N LYS A 465 -3.40 -4.46 -17.64
CA LYS A 465 -4.47 -5.44 -17.54
C LYS A 465 -4.51 -6.29 -18.83
N GLY A 466 -4.46 -7.61 -18.69
CA GLY A 466 -4.43 -8.54 -19.80
C GLY A 466 -3.08 -9.22 -20.02
N ALA A 467 -1.97 -8.65 -19.52
CA ALA A 467 -0.62 -9.17 -19.73
C ALA A 467 -0.38 -10.56 -19.08
N ASN A 468 -1.14 -10.92 -18.05
CA ASN A 468 -1.10 -12.26 -17.44
C ASN A 468 -2.38 -13.07 -17.66
N SER A 469 -3.25 -12.64 -18.53
CA SER A 469 -4.56 -13.27 -18.78
C SER A 469 -4.84 -13.41 -20.28
N GLU A 470 -5.73 -12.62 -20.84
CA GLU A 470 -6.25 -12.82 -22.19
C GLU A 470 -5.18 -12.71 -23.29
N TRP A 471 -4.15 -11.87 -23.14
CA TRP A 471 -3.17 -11.66 -24.21
C TRP A 471 -2.22 -12.87 -24.40
N PRO A 472 -1.55 -13.41 -23.35
CA PRO A 472 -0.72 -14.57 -23.52
C PRO A 472 -1.53 -15.82 -23.89
N TYR A 473 -2.75 -16.02 -23.35
CA TYR A 473 -3.60 -17.13 -23.71
C TYR A 473 -4.03 -17.09 -25.19
N LEU A 474 -4.34 -15.91 -25.74
CA LEU A 474 -4.63 -15.77 -27.17
C LEU A 474 -3.43 -16.25 -28.00
N ASN A 475 -2.21 -15.79 -27.68
CA ASN A 475 -1.01 -16.16 -28.42
C ASN A 475 -0.65 -17.66 -28.28
N LEU A 476 -0.83 -18.24 -27.08
CA LEU A 476 -0.71 -19.69 -26.87
C LEU A 476 -1.69 -20.46 -27.73
N GLY A 477 -2.93 -20.02 -27.80
CA GLY A 477 -3.95 -20.61 -28.68
C GLY A 477 -3.52 -20.60 -30.13
N LEU A 478 -3.03 -19.49 -30.66
CA LEU A 478 -2.50 -19.38 -32.02
C LEU A 478 -1.31 -20.31 -32.28
N ILE A 479 -0.39 -20.46 -31.31
CA ILE A 479 0.74 -21.39 -31.41
C ILE A 479 0.24 -22.83 -31.50
N TYR A 480 -0.68 -23.26 -30.61
CA TYR A 480 -1.22 -24.63 -30.63
C TYR A 480 -2.03 -24.91 -31.89
N GLU A 481 -2.82 -23.95 -32.37
CA GLU A 481 -3.54 -24.04 -33.61
C GLU A 481 -2.59 -24.24 -34.80
N SER A 482 -1.51 -23.49 -34.89
CA SER A 482 -0.48 -23.62 -35.94
C SER A 482 0.19 -25.01 -35.97
N ARG A 483 0.24 -25.70 -34.81
CA ARG A 483 0.76 -27.05 -34.67
C ARG A 483 -0.29 -28.14 -34.84
N GLY A 484 -1.56 -27.77 -35.08
CA GLY A 484 -2.68 -28.70 -35.24
C GLY A 484 -3.23 -29.25 -33.90
N ASP A 485 -2.79 -28.74 -32.78
CA ASP A 485 -3.32 -29.13 -31.45
C ASP A 485 -4.57 -28.28 -31.10
N MET A 486 -5.67 -28.60 -31.77
CA MET A 486 -6.92 -27.87 -31.69
C MET A 486 -7.55 -27.93 -30.29
N GLU A 487 -7.28 -29.00 -29.52
CA GLU A 487 -7.79 -29.14 -28.16
C GLU A 487 -7.17 -28.13 -27.24
N LYS A 488 -5.84 -28.02 -27.24
CA LYS A 488 -5.12 -27.00 -26.45
C LYS A 488 -5.42 -25.57 -26.93
N ALA A 489 -5.49 -25.35 -28.25
CA ALA A 489 -5.85 -24.07 -28.81
C ALA A 489 -7.20 -23.58 -28.26
N ARG A 490 -8.22 -24.46 -28.32
CA ARG A 490 -9.55 -24.17 -27.78
C ARG A 490 -9.53 -23.89 -26.29
N ALA A 491 -8.76 -24.66 -25.48
CA ALA A 491 -8.62 -24.44 -24.05
C ALA A 491 -8.04 -23.05 -23.75
N CYS A 492 -6.98 -22.65 -24.46
CA CYS A 492 -6.37 -21.32 -24.31
C CYS A 492 -7.34 -20.19 -24.68
N TYR A 493 -8.09 -20.31 -25.77
CA TYR A 493 -9.08 -19.29 -26.15
C TYR A 493 -10.22 -19.16 -25.14
N LEU A 494 -10.62 -20.24 -24.48
CA LEU A 494 -11.62 -20.20 -23.40
C LEU A 494 -11.12 -19.47 -22.16
N GLU A 495 -9.83 -19.60 -21.81
CA GLU A 495 -9.21 -18.84 -20.70
C GLU A 495 -9.22 -17.33 -20.93
N CYS A 496 -9.33 -16.86 -22.17
CA CYS A 496 -9.45 -15.43 -22.50
C CYS A 496 -10.83 -14.83 -22.11
N GLY A 497 -11.81 -15.63 -21.71
CA GLY A 497 -13.13 -15.19 -21.29
C GLY A 497 -13.89 -14.45 -22.43
N ASN A 498 -14.28 -13.20 -22.15
CA ASN A 498 -15.03 -12.36 -23.10
C ASN A 498 -14.14 -11.51 -24.03
N TYR A 499 -12.88 -11.89 -24.23
CA TYR A 499 -11.96 -11.17 -25.09
C TYR A 499 -12.30 -11.41 -26.56
N GLU A 500 -12.76 -10.37 -27.26
CA GLU A 500 -13.30 -10.46 -28.62
C GLU A 500 -12.39 -11.20 -29.65
N PRO A 501 -11.04 -10.95 -29.68
CA PRO A 501 -10.18 -11.69 -30.59
C PRO A 501 -10.18 -13.21 -30.35
N ALA A 502 -10.27 -13.67 -29.10
CA ALA A 502 -10.32 -15.09 -28.79
C ALA A 502 -11.67 -15.73 -29.15
N ILE A 503 -12.76 -14.99 -28.99
CA ILE A 503 -14.10 -15.43 -29.39
C ILE A 503 -14.14 -15.71 -30.91
N GLN A 504 -13.56 -14.82 -31.70
CA GLN A 504 -13.46 -14.97 -33.16
C GLN A 504 -12.67 -16.23 -33.56
N GLN A 505 -11.56 -16.52 -32.85
CA GLN A 505 -10.80 -17.75 -33.08
C GLN A 505 -11.61 -19.02 -32.70
N LEU A 506 -12.34 -18.99 -31.59
CA LEU A 506 -13.21 -20.09 -31.16
C LEU A 506 -14.32 -20.39 -32.17
N GLU A 507 -14.85 -19.37 -32.80
CA GLU A 507 -15.84 -19.53 -33.88
C GLU A 507 -15.23 -20.18 -35.13
N GLY A 508 -13.97 -19.83 -35.45
CA GLY A 508 -13.22 -20.42 -36.55
C GLY A 508 -12.86 -21.90 -36.35
N LEU A 509 -12.74 -22.36 -35.11
CA LEU A 509 -12.47 -23.77 -34.76
C LEU A 509 -13.71 -24.67 -34.77
N ARG A 510 -14.89 -24.15 -35.09
CA ARG A 510 -16.14 -24.93 -35.25
C ARG A 510 -16.23 -25.49 -36.63
#